data_d64b07350d343c1e7e0209e3028ad2fb
#
_entry.id   d64b07350d343c1e7e0209e3028ad2fb
#
_cell.length_a   1.000
_cell.length_b   1.000
_cell.length_c   1.000
_cell.angle_alpha   90.00
_cell.angle_beta   90.00
_cell.angle_gamma   90.00
#
_symmetry.space_group_name_H-M   'P 1'
#
loop_
_entity.id
_entity.type
_entity.pdbx_description
1 polymer ?
#
loop_
_entity_poly.entity_id
_entity_poly.type
_entity_poly.pdbx_seq_one_letter_code
_entity_poly.pdbx_strand_id
1 'polypeptide(L)'
;MELQLLNLIHKLSCPFLNHFFVAVTSLGNAGKVWIILGIVLLLQKKYRTIGIGMLLSLLLTSFFGEQIIKPLIARSRPFTYNPEISILIHKPSSFSFPSGHTGSSFACGVFLFLCNKKLGIPALILASFIAFSRMYLYVHFPTDILGGILLGSAVSFVLYFSIFKEKLTEL
;
A
#
# COMPACT_ATOMS: atom_id res chain seq x y z
N MET A 1 0.76 -20.71 -11.63
CA MET A 1 0.79 -19.45 -12.38
C MET A 1 1.38 -18.29 -11.56
N GLU A 2 0.87 -17.93 -10.36
CA GLU A 2 1.41 -16.81 -9.57
C GLU A 2 2.86 -17.02 -9.10
N LEU A 3 3.21 -18.21 -8.59
CA LEU A 3 4.60 -18.55 -8.22
C LEU A 3 5.56 -18.47 -9.42
N GLN A 4 5.10 -18.86 -10.61
CA GLN A 4 5.90 -18.75 -11.83
C GLN A 4 6.22 -17.29 -12.16
N LEU A 5 5.22 -16.39 -12.04
CA LEU A 5 5.44 -14.96 -12.22
C LEU A 5 6.39 -14.39 -11.18
N LEU A 6 6.24 -14.76 -9.91
CA LEU A 6 7.18 -14.33 -8.85
C LEU A 6 8.61 -14.83 -9.11
N ASN A 7 8.76 -16.08 -9.59
CA ASN A 7 10.06 -16.62 -9.96
C ASN A 7 10.69 -15.86 -11.13
N LEU A 8 9.89 -15.42 -12.11
CA LEU A 8 10.38 -14.57 -13.21
C LEU A 8 10.84 -13.20 -12.69
N ILE A 9 10.06 -12.57 -11.80
CA ILE A 9 10.45 -11.30 -11.17
C ILE A 9 11.72 -11.49 -10.34
N HIS A 10 11.85 -12.59 -9.60
CA HIS A 10 13.03 -12.88 -8.77
C HIS A 10 14.30 -13.06 -9.59
N LYS A 11 14.22 -13.53 -10.84
CA LYS A 11 15.38 -13.62 -11.75
C LYS A 11 15.98 -12.23 -12.09
N LEU A 12 15.24 -11.15 -11.90
CA LEU A 12 15.75 -9.78 -12.07
C LEU A 12 16.61 -9.33 -10.89
N SER A 13 16.78 -10.18 -9.86
CA SER A 13 17.51 -9.84 -8.65
C SER A 13 18.97 -9.52 -8.96
N CYS A 14 19.39 -8.32 -8.57
CA CYS A 14 20.77 -7.87 -8.60
C CYS A 14 21.03 -6.90 -7.43
N PRO A 15 22.29 -6.68 -7.02
CA PRO A 15 22.59 -5.85 -5.84
C PRO A 15 21.93 -4.47 -5.88
N PHE A 16 21.94 -3.79 -7.02
CA PHE A 16 21.32 -2.48 -7.18
C PHE A 16 19.80 -2.52 -6.94
N LEU A 17 19.08 -3.40 -7.64
CA LEU A 17 17.61 -3.55 -7.47
C LEU A 17 17.23 -4.05 -6.08
N ASN A 18 18.05 -4.89 -5.47
CA ASN A 18 17.84 -5.36 -4.11
C ASN A 18 17.85 -4.19 -3.11
N HIS A 19 18.87 -3.34 -3.15
CA HIS A 19 18.94 -2.15 -2.30
C HIS A 19 17.79 -1.17 -2.61
N PHE A 20 17.50 -0.94 -3.89
CA PHE A 20 16.43 -0.05 -4.31
C PHE A 20 15.06 -0.51 -3.77
N PHE A 21 14.68 -1.78 -3.99
CA PHE A 21 13.35 -2.26 -3.56
C PHE A 21 13.26 -2.48 -2.05
N VAL A 22 14.36 -2.77 -1.35
CA VAL A 22 14.40 -2.76 0.11
C VAL A 22 14.18 -1.34 0.64
N ALA A 23 14.80 -0.32 0.06
CA ALA A 23 14.58 1.07 0.43
C ALA A 23 13.14 1.52 0.16
N VAL A 24 12.62 1.23 -1.05
CA VAL A 24 11.24 1.57 -1.43
C VAL A 24 10.22 0.92 -0.51
N THR A 25 10.36 -0.39 -0.23
CA THR A 25 9.41 -1.09 0.66
C THR A 25 9.45 -0.53 2.08
N SER A 26 10.62 -0.06 2.55
CA SER A 26 10.78 0.49 3.89
C SER A 26 9.96 1.76 4.13
N LEU A 27 9.69 2.54 3.08
CA LEU A 27 8.81 3.71 3.13
C LEU A 27 7.36 3.32 3.46
N GLY A 28 6.93 2.13 3.01
CA GLY A 28 5.61 1.58 3.29
C GLY A 28 5.47 0.90 4.66
N ASN A 29 6.56 0.66 5.39
CA ASN A 29 6.52 -0.02 6.68
C ASN A 29 5.64 0.74 7.68
N ALA A 30 4.63 0.05 8.24
CA ALA A 30 3.64 0.65 9.14
C ALA A 30 2.96 1.93 8.58
N GLY A 31 2.96 2.11 7.26
CA GLY A 31 2.42 3.30 6.62
C GLY A 31 3.20 4.60 6.87
N LYS A 32 4.47 4.52 7.29
CA LYS A 32 5.26 5.67 7.79
C LYS A 32 5.25 6.86 6.84
N VAL A 33 5.57 6.67 5.56
CA VAL A 33 5.60 7.78 4.58
C VAL A 33 4.24 8.47 4.49
N TRP A 34 3.16 7.70 4.54
CA TRP A 34 1.79 8.21 4.46
C TRP A 34 1.35 8.93 5.73
N ILE A 35 1.74 8.43 6.91
CA ILE A 35 1.50 9.09 8.19
C ILE A 35 2.22 10.43 8.22
N ILE A 36 3.51 10.46 7.85
CA ILE A 36 4.29 11.69 7.82
C ILE A 36 3.66 12.70 6.85
N LEU A 37 3.32 12.27 5.63
CA LEU A 37 2.67 13.14 4.65
C LEU A 37 1.31 13.66 5.18
N GLY A 38 0.51 12.79 5.80
CA GLY A 38 -0.76 13.17 6.40
C GLY A 38 -0.59 14.24 7.48
N ILE A 39 0.39 14.07 8.37
CA ILE A 39 0.70 15.07 9.41
C ILE A 39 1.14 16.40 8.78
N VAL A 40 1.99 16.37 7.76
CA VAL A 40 2.41 17.59 7.06
C VAL A 40 1.21 18.32 6.44
N LEU A 41 0.27 17.59 5.84
CA LEU A 41 -0.96 18.18 5.30
C LEU A 41 -1.88 18.73 6.40
N LEU A 42 -1.96 18.08 7.56
CA LEU A 42 -2.73 18.53 8.73
C LEU A 42 -2.23 19.87 9.28
N LEU A 43 -0.92 20.09 9.28
CA LEU A 43 -0.30 21.34 9.77
C LEU A 43 -0.57 22.53 8.85
N GLN A 44 -0.88 22.29 7.59
CA GLN A 44 -1.19 23.35 6.61
C GLN A 44 -2.70 23.59 6.56
N LYS A 45 -3.16 24.78 6.98
CA LYS A 45 -4.60 25.13 7.03
C LYS A 45 -5.34 24.78 5.72
N LYS A 46 -4.74 25.10 4.56
CA LYS A 46 -5.30 24.84 3.23
C LYS A 46 -5.53 23.36 2.91
N TYR A 47 -4.66 22.46 3.42
CA TYR A 47 -4.69 21.03 3.09
C TYR A 47 -5.16 20.14 4.25
N ARG A 48 -5.57 20.74 5.37
CA ARG A 48 -5.95 20.01 6.60
C ARG A 48 -7.04 18.98 6.36
N THR A 49 -8.09 19.36 5.64
CA THR A 49 -9.20 18.44 5.30
C THR A 49 -8.73 17.25 4.48
N ILE A 50 -7.80 17.49 3.54
CA ILE A 50 -7.19 16.41 2.74
C ILE A 50 -6.36 15.48 3.64
N GLY A 51 -5.56 16.04 4.56
CA GLY A 51 -4.77 15.25 5.50
C GLY A 51 -5.62 14.36 6.39
N ILE A 52 -6.74 14.89 6.92
CA ILE A 52 -7.70 14.11 7.71
C ILE A 52 -8.27 12.94 6.91
N GLY A 53 -8.78 13.20 5.71
CA GLY A 53 -9.40 12.17 4.88
C GLY A 53 -8.39 11.10 4.42
N MET A 54 -7.16 11.50 4.08
CA MET A 54 -6.10 10.57 3.74
C MET A 54 -5.72 9.66 4.91
N LEU A 55 -5.54 10.21 6.12
CA LEU A 55 -5.22 9.42 7.31
C LEU A 55 -6.37 8.51 7.73
N LEU A 56 -7.61 8.96 7.56
CA LEU A 56 -8.79 8.13 7.81
C LEU A 56 -8.87 6.98 6.80
N SER A 57 -8.55 7.23 5.52
CA SER A 57 -8.46 6.17 4.48
C SER A 57 -7.41 5.13 4.83
N LEU A 58 -6.23 5.58 5.29
CA LEU A 58 -5.15 4.71 5.76
C LEU A 58 -5.60 3.83 6.93
N LEU A 59 -6.20 4.46 7.95
CA LEU A 59 -6.65 3.77 9.17
C LEU A 59 -7.71 2.70 8.85
N LEU A 60 -8.75 3.06 8.11
CA LEU A 60 -9.82 2.13 7.76
C LEU A 60 -9.32 0.99 6.88
N THR A 61 -8.48 1.27 5.87
CA THR A 61 -7.91 0.23 5.02
C THR A 61 -7.04 -0.73 5.83
N SER A 62 -6.23 -0.21 6.75
CA SER A 62 -5.42 -1.04 7.64
C SER A 62 -6.28 -1.87 8.58
N PHE A 63 -7.32 -1.30 9.16
CA PHE A 63 -8.24 -2.02 10.03
C PHE A 63 -8.95 -3.16 9.28
N PHE A 64 -9.60 -2.89 8.16
CA PHE A 64 -10.31 -3.93 7.40
C PHE A 64 -9.34 -5.00 6.87
N GLY A 65 -8.18 -4.58 6.35
CA GLY A 65 -7.18 -5.50 5.82
C GLY A 65 -6.57 -6.41 6.88
N GLU A 66 -6.04 -5.84 7.96
CA GLU A 66 -5.27 -6.61 8.96
C GLU A 66 -6.17 -7.34 9.96
N GLN A 67 -7.27 -6.72 10.41
CA GLN A 67 -8.10 -7.27 11.50
C GLN A 67 -9.25 -8.15 11.00
N ILE A 68 -9.72 -7.95 9.77
CA ILE A 68 -10.89 -8.66 9.25
C ILE A 68 -10.49 -9.62 8.12
N ILE A 69 -9.95 -9.09 7.00
CA ILE A 69 -9.77 -9.89 5.79
C ILE A 69 -8.62 -10.90 5.95
N LYS A 70 -7.49 -10.49 6.54
CA LYS A 70 -6.34 -11.40 6.73
C LYS A 70 -6.67 -12.63 7.57
N PRO A 71 -7.29 -12.52 8.77
CA PRO A 71 -7.68 -13.70 9.55
C PRO A 71 -8.71 -14.58 8.84
N LEU A 72 -9.64 -13.95 8.10
CA LEU A 72 -10.71 -14.67 7.41
C LEU A 72 -10.18 -15.54 6.26
N ILE A 73 -9.22 -15.01 5.47
CA ILE A 73 -8.66 -15.72 4.30
C ILE A 73 -7.46 -16.60 4.69
N ALA A 74 -6.70 -16.22 5.70
CA ALA A 74 -5.57 -16.93 6.28
C ALA A 74 -4.57 -17.47 5.23
N ARG A 75 -4.30 -16.71 4.16
CA ARG A 75 -3.45 -17.14 3.05
C ARG A 75 -1.97 -17.18 3.46
N SER A 76 -1.30 -18.31 3.21
CA SER A 76 0.14 -18.44 3.37
C SER A 76 0.91 -17.57 2.37
N ARG A 77 2.14 -17.17 2.73
CA ARG A 77 2.97 -16.30 1.88
C ARG A 77 3.79 -17.08 0.85
N PRO A 78 4.21 -16.43 -0.27
CA PRO A 78 4.98 -17.09 -1.33
C PRO A 78 6.24 -17.79 -0.83
N PHE A 79 6.99 -17.20 0.09
CA PHE A 79 8.23 -17.76 0.62
C PHE A 79 8.04 -19.06 1.42
N THR A 80 6.82 -19.39 1.84
CA THR A 80 6.54 -20.68 2.50
C THR A 80 6.51 -21.83 1.50
N TYR A 81 6.23 -21.56 0.23
CA TYR A 81 6.20 -22.54 -0.85
C TYR A 81 7.56 -22.70 -1.54
N ASN A 82 8.49 -21.80 -1.30
CA ASN A 82 9.83 -21.80 -1.92
C ASN A 82 10.89 -21.38 -0.88
N PRO A 83 11.19 -22.28 0.09
CA PRO A 83 12.05 -21.94 1.23
C PRO A 83 13.51 -21.66 0.86
N GLU A 84 13.94 -22.04 -0.35
CA GLU A 84 15.29 -21.79 -0.86
C GLU A 84 15.52 -20.31 -1.23
N ILE A 85 14.44 -19.55 -1.44
CA ILE A 85 14.56 -18.13 -1.79
C ILE A 85 14.91 -17.34 -0.52
N SER A 86 16.08 -16.70 -0.57
CA SER A 86 16.51 -15.78 0.49
C SER A 86 15.68 -14.50 0.49
N ILE A 87 14.98 -14.26 1.59
CA ILE A 87 14.18 -13.03 1.76
C ILE A 87 15.09 -11.91 2.28
N LEU A 88 15.14 -10.78 1.53
CA LEU A 88 16.02 -9.65 1.78
C LEU A 88 15.56 -8.72 2.91
N ILE A 89 14.37 -8.95 3.47
CA ILE A 89 13.77 -8.18 4.57
C ILE A 89 13.35 -9.12 5.70
N HIS A 90 13.02 -8.55 6.86
CA HIS A 90 12.43 -9.34 7.93
C HIS A 90 11.16 -10.06 7.43
N LYS A 91 11.10 -11.39 7.60
CA LYS A 91 9.94 -12.20 7.17
C LYS A 91 8.69 -11.76 7.92
N PRO A 92 7.65 -11.27 7.21
CA PRO A 92 6.41 -10.90 7.88
C PRO A 92 5.73 -12.12 8.51
N SER A 93 5.23 -11.96 9.73
CA SER A 93 4.55 -13.05 10.47
C SER A 93 3.05 -13.14 10.20
N SER A 94 2.42 -12.08 9.66
CA SER A 94 0.99 -12.07 9.35
C SER A 94 0.67 -12.76 8.02
N PHE A 95 -0.61 -13.08 7.78
CA PHE A 95 -1.11 -13.67 6.53
C PHE A 95 -0.83 -12.80 5.30
N SER A 96 -0.89 -13.42 4.11
CA SER A 96 -0.48 -12.80 2.86
C SER A 96 -1.54 -11.86 2.27
N PHE A 97 -2.81 -12.28 2.23
CA PHE A 97 -3.89 -11.55 1.55
C PHE A 97 -4.73 -10.73 2.53
N PRO A 98 -5.05 -9.48 2.18
CA PRO A 98 -4.47 -8.65 1.13
C PRO A 98 -3.12 -8.05 1.56
N SER A 99 -2.36 -7.49 0.61
CA SER A 99 -1.11 -6.78 0.91
C SER A 99 -1.37 -5.47 1.66
N GLY A 100 -0.95 -5.40 2.94
CA GLY A 100 -1.12 -4.20 3.77
C GLY A 100 -0.35 -2.98 3.25
N HIS A 101 0.91 -3.17 2.79
CA HIS A 101 1.70 -2.11 2.15
C HIS A 101 1.00 -1.53 0.93
N THR A 102 0.45 -2.39 0.08
CA THR A 102 -0.29 -1.97 -1.12
C THR A 102 -1.58 -1.27 -0.74
N GLY A 103 -2.37 -1.85 0.16
CA GLY A 103 -3.64 -1.28 0.60
C GLY A 103 -3.48 0.11 1.18
N SER A 104 -2.56 0.28 2.14
CA SER A 104 -2.26 1.58 2.75
C SER A 104 -1.78 2.61 1.73
N SER A 105 -0.92 2.20 0.79
CA SER A 105 -0.37 3.10 -0.21
C SER A 105 -1.42 3.54 -1.23
N PHE A 106 -2.25 2.63 -1.72
CA PHE A 106 -3.32 2.99 -2.65
C PHE A 106 -4.47 3.74 -1.96
N ALA A 107 -4.76 3.48 -0.68
CA ALA A 107 -5.69 4.28 0.09
C ALA A 107 -5.26 5.75 0.12
N CYS A 108 -4.01 6.02 0.48
CA CYS A 108 -3.50 7.40 0.52
C CYS A 108 -3.38 8.02 -0.88
N GLY A 109 -2.81 7.28 -1.85
CA GLY A 109 -2.59 7.76 -3.20
C GLY A 109 -3.88 8.10 -3.93
N VAL A 110 -4.90 7.23 -3.85
CA VAL A 110 -6.21 7.45 -4.48
C VAL A 110 -6.96 8.61 -3.81
N PHE A 111 -6.98 8.68 -2.47
CA PHE A 111 -7.61 9.80 -1.78
C PHE A 111 -6.99 11.14 -2.17
N LEU A 112 -5.66 11.22 -2.20
CA LEU A 112 -4.94 12.41 -2.66
C LEU A 112 -5.27 12.75 -4.11
N PHE A 113 -5.36 11.75 -4.99
CA PHE A 113 -5.67 11.95 -6.41
C PHE A 113 -7.07 12.51 -6.61
N LEU A 114 -8.05 12.03 -5.84
CA LEU A 114 -9.41 12.55 -5.88
C LEU A 114 -9.50 14.02 -5.41
N CYS A 115 -8.69 14.38 -4.41
CA CYS A 115 -8.66 15.75 -3.87
C CYS A 115 -7.80 16.70 -4.72
N ASN A 116 -6.64 16.24 -5.17
CA ASN A 116 -5.66 17.05 -5.89
C ASN A 116 -4.76 16.16 -6.76
N LYS A 117 -4.95 16.24 -8.06
CA LYS A 117 -4.19 15.42 -9.03
C LYS A 117 -2.68 15.65 -8.96
N LYS A 118 -2.23 16.90 -8.66
CA LYS A 118 -0.80 17.22 -8.58
C LYS A 118 -0.11 16.52 -7.40
N LEU A 119 -0.83 16.27 -6.30
CA LEU A 119 -0.34 15.50 -5.15
C LEU A 119 -0.58 14.00 -5.36
N GLY A 120 -1.70 13.63 -5.94
CA GLY A 120 -2.10 12.24 -6.08
C GLY A 120 -1.30 11.46 -7.12
N ILE A 121 -0.90 12.07 -8.24
CA ILE A 121 -0.10 11.37 -9.26
C ILE A 121 1.24 10.88 -8.71
N PRO A 122 2.09 11.72 -8.08
CA PRO A 122 3.33 11.25 -7.46
C PRO A 122 3.08 10.21 -6.36
N ALA A 123 2.01 10.38 -5.58
CA ALA A 123 1.64 9.42 -4.53
C ALA A 123 1.27 8.05 -5.12
N LEU A 124 0.51 7.99 -6.23
CA LEU A 124 0.17 6.74 -6.91
C LEU A 124 1.39 6.09 -7.57
N ILE A 125 2.32 6.88 -8.10
CA ILE A 125 3.59 6.36 -8.62
C ILE A 125 4.37 5.67 -7.48
N LEU A 126 4.53 6.34 -6.34
CA LEU A 126 5.19 5.75 -5.17
C LEU A 126 4.45 4.51 -4.67
N ALA A 127 3.11 4.56 -4.60
CA ALA A 127 2.27 3.42 -4.22
C ALA A 127 2.51 2.20 -5.13
N SER A 128 2.64 2.43 -6.44
CA SER A 128 2.93 1.38 -7.43
C SER A 128 4.32 0.77 -7.22
N PHE A 129 5.33 1.58 -6.95
CA PHE A 129 6.67 1.08 -6.61
C PHE A 129 6.67 0.27 -5.30
N ILE A 130 5.97 0.75 -4.26
CA ILE A 130 5.81 0.01 -3.00
C ILE A 130 5.09 -1.32 -3.26
N ALA A 131 4.01 -1.32 -4.02
CA ALA A 131 3.26 -2.53 -4.37
C ALA A 131 4.14 -3.54 -5.14
N PHE A 132 4.86 -3.09 -6.17
CA PHE A 132 5.75 -3.95 -6.94
C PHE A 132 6.90 -4.51 -6.08
N SER A 133 7.45 -3.71 -5.16
CA SER A 133 8.50 -4.16 -4.26
C SER A 133 8.10 -5.40 -3.45
N ARG A 134 6.81 -5.56 -3.14
CA ARG A 134 6.33 -6.72 -2.36
C ARG A 134 6.37 -8.02 -3.15
N MET A 135 6.15 -7.96 -4.46
CA MET A 135 6.34 -9.11 -5.36
C MET A 135 7.83 -9.40 -5.59
N TYR A 136 8.62 -8.34 -5.84
CA TYR A 136 10.07 -8.45 -6.04
C TYR A 136 10.77 -9.10 -4.83
N LEU A 137 10.39 -8.73 -3.62
CA LEU A 137 10.89 -9.28 -2.36
C LEU A 137 10.28 -10.63 -1.97
N TYR A 138 9.45 -11.22 -2.85
CA TYR A 138 8.85 -12.53 -2.69
C TYR A 138 7.97 -12.73 -1.45
N VAL A 139 7.32 -11.67 -0.97
CA VAL A 139 6.51 -11.69 0.27
C VAL A 139 5.01 -11.60 0.03
N HIS A 140 4.56 -11.29 -1.20
CA HIS A 140 3.16 -11.25 -1.60
C HIS A 140 2.96 -11.79 -3.01
N PHE A 141 1.82 -12.44 -3.23
CA PHE A 141 1.37 -12.85 -4.56
C PHE A 141 0.78 -11.67 -5.34
N PRO A 142 0.73 -11.75 -6.69
CA PRO A 142 0.06 -10.73 -7.52
C PRO A 142 -1.38 -10.44 -7.09
N THR A 143 -2.15 -11.48 -6.74
CA THR A 143 -3.54 -11.30 -6.26
C THR A 143 -3.62 -10.63 -4.90
N ASP A 144 -2.62 -10.77 -4.02
CA ASP A 144 -2.55 -10.02 -2.76
C ASP A 144 -2.38 -8.51 -3.03
N ILE A 145 -1.59 -8.18 -4.06
CA ILE A 145 -1.41 -6.80 -4.52
C ILE A 145 -2.71 -6.25 -5.07
N LEU A 146 -3.39 -7.00 -5.97
CA LEU A 146 -4.69 -6.60 -6.51
C LEU A 146 -5.72 -6.41 -5.40
N GLY A 147 -5.78 -7.33 -4.42
CA GLY A 147 -6.66 -7.21 -3.25
C GLY A 147 -6.37 -5.95 -2.44
N GLY A 148 -5.09 -5.62 -2.25
CA GLY A 148 -4.68 -4.38 -1.59
C GLY A 148 -5.09 -3.13 -2.37
N ILE A 149 -4.88 -3.09 -3.69
CA ILE A 149 -5.30 -1.99 -4.57
C ILE A 149 -6.80 -1.79 -4.48
N LEU A 150 -7.58 -2.85 -4.62
CA LEU A 150 -9.04 -2.79 -4.57
C LEU A 150 -9.56 -2.29 -3.22
N LEU A 151 -9.05 -2.84 -2.11
CA LEU A 151 -9.45 -2.44 -0.77
C LEU A 151 -9.13 -0.96 -0.50
N GLY A 152 -7.87 -0.55 -0.73
CA GLY A 152 -7.44 0.83 -0.49
C GLY A 152 -8.18 1.84 -1.36
N SER A 153 -8.37 1.51 -2.65
CA SER A 153 -9.13 2.37 -3.57
C SER A 153 -10.60 2.48 -3.16
N ALA A 154 -11.26 1.36 -2.85
CA ALA A 154 -12.67 1.36 -2.46
C ALA A 154 -12.92 2.20 -1.20
N VAL A 155 -12.09 2.03 -0.16
CA VAL A 155 -12.19 2.84 1.07
C VAL A 155 -12.05 4.32 0.75
N SER A 156 -11.07 4.69 -0.10
CA SER A 156 -10.85 6.09 -0.46
C SER A 156 -11.99 6.68 -1.28
N PHE A 157 -12.54 5.93 -2.23
CA PHE A 157 -13.72 6.36 -3.00
C PHE A 157 -14.92 6.58 -2.08
N VAL A 158 -15.23 5.61 -1.21
CA VAL A 158 -16.35 5.73 -0.27
C VAL A 158 -16.18 6.96 0.62
N LEU A 159 -15.03 7.14 1.25
CA LEU A 159 -14.79 8.29 2.12
C LEU A 159 -14.88 9.62 1.36
N TYR A 160 -14.24 9.71 0.20
CA TYR A 160 -14.25 10.93 -0.59
C TYR A 160 -15.66 11.34 -0.98
N PHE A 161 -16.46 10.45 -1.58
CA PHE A 161 -17.78 10.79 -2.09
C PHE A 161 -18.83 10.94 -0.99
N SER A 162 -18.71 10.19 0.13
CA SER A 162 -19.70 10.25 1.21
C SER A 162 -19.47 11.38 2.21
N ILE A 163 -18.21 11.84 2.39
CA ILE A 163 -17.88 12.74 3.51
C ILE A 163 -17.10 13.99 3.05
N PHE A 164 -16.18 13.83 2.11
CA PHE A 164 -15.16 14.86 1.86
C PHE A 164 -15.43 15.70 0.61
N LYS A 165 -16.17 15.21 -0.38
CA LYS A 165 -16.40 15.91 -1.65
C LYS A 165 -16.99 17.32 -1.43
N GLU A 166 -18.07 17.43 -0.69
CA GLU A 166 -18.73 18.71 -0.40
C GLU A 166 -17.82 19.65 0.38
N LYS A 167 -17.17 19.15 1.44
CA LYS A 167 -16.24 19.93 2.28
C LYS A 167 -15.04 20.48 1.52
N LEU A 168 -14.64 19.85 0.41
CA LEU A 168 -13.50 20.25 -0.40
C LEU A 168 -13.89 21.19 -1.55
N THR A 169 -15.16 21.21 -1.95
CA THR A 169 -15.67 22.18 -2.93
C THR A 169 -15.94 23.56 -2.32
N GLU A 170 -16.04 23.66 -0.99
CA GLU A 170 -16.23 24.90 -0.24
C GLU A 170 -14.92 25.60 0.14
N LEU A 171 -13.76 25.01 -0.16
CA LEU A 171 -12.41 25.55 0.11
C LEU A 171 -11.78 26.14 -1.14
#